data_4e2588d93a22bf9f20793c86daafca96
#
_entry.id   4e2588d93a22bf9f20793c86daafca96
#
_cell.length_a   1.000
_cell.length_b   1.000
_cell.length_c   1.000
_cell.angle_alpha   90.00
_cell.angle_beta   90.00
_cell.angle_gamma   90.00
#
_symmetry.space_group_name_H-M   'P 1'
#
loop_
_entity.id
_entity.type
_entity.pdbx_description
1 polymer ?
#
loop_
_entity_poly.entity_id
_entity_poly.type
_entity_poly.pdbx_seq_one_letter_code
_entity_poly.pdbx_strand_id
1 'polypeptide(L)' 'MFNENSGLAKTWANLVKQGHYTLEQVPNLSNLREVVQKILEGGEAE' A
#
# COMPACT_ATOMS: atom_id res chain seq x y z
N MET A 1 -5.47 -11.94 -4.89
CA MET A 1 -5.86 -10.54 -5.08
C MET A 1 -5.87 -9.84 -3.74
N PHE A 2 -5.31 -8.64 -3.71
CA PHE A 2 -5.22 -7.88 -2.46
C PHE A 2 -6.40 -6.95 -2.32
N ASN A 3 -6.69 -6.58 -1.08
CA ASN A 3 -7.69 -5.58 -0.82
C ASN A 3 -7.21 -4.67 0.31
N GLU A 4 -8.03 -3.70 0.67
CA GLU A 4 -7.62 -2.71 1.66
C GLU A 4 -7.37 -3.31 3.04
N ASN A 5 -7.87 -4.50 3.27
CA ASN A 5 -7.66 -5.19 4.54
C ASN A 5 -6.49 -6.16 4.49
N SER A 6 -5.83 -6.27 3.35
CA SER A 6 -4.70 -7.17 3.22
C SER A 6 -3.56 -6.68 4.11
N GLY A 7 -3.02 -7.59 4.92
CA GLY A 7 -1.90 -7.23 5.77
C GLY A 7 -0.69 -6.77 4.98
N LEU A 8 -0.46 -7.42 3.83
CA LEU A 8 0.67 -7.03 2.98
C LEU A 8 0.48 -5.63 2.43
N ALA A 9 -0.73 -5.32 1.98
CA ALA A 9 -1.01 -3.99 1.44
C ALA A 9 -0.86 -2.92 2.51
N LYS A 10 -1.35 -3.20 3.71
CA LYS A 10 -1.23 -2.25 4.82
C LYS A 10 0.22 -2.02 5.19
N THR A 11 1.02 -3.09 5.19
CA THR A 11 2.44 -2.97 5.50
C THR A 11 3.13 -2.05 4.49
N TRP A 12 2.87 -2.26 3.22
CA TRP A 12 3.46 -1.44 2.19
C TRP A 12 3.00 0.02 2.29
N ALA A 13 1.71 0.21 2.54
CA ALA A 13 1.17 1.56 2.67
C ALA A 13 1.84 2.29 3.83
N ASN A 14 2.04 1.59 4.93
CA ASN A 14 2.68 2.17 6.09
C ASN A 14 4.13 2.57 5.77
N LEU A 15 4.85 1.70 5.08
CA LEU A 15 6.24 1.99 4.71
C LEU A 15 6.34 3.19 3.78
N VAL A 16 5.43 3.29 2.84
CA VAL A 16 5.40 4.44 1.93
C VAL A 16 5.06 5.70 2.70
N LYS A 17 4.10 5.61 3.59
CA LYS A 17 3.66 6.76 4.37
C LYS A 17 4.79 7.31 5.24
N GLN A 18 5.63 6.40 5.75
CA GLN A 18 6.74 6.82 6.60
C GLN A 18 7.94 7.32 5.81
N GLY A 19 7.90 7.17 4.50
CA GLY A 19 8.98 7.65 3.66
C GLY A 19 10.09 6.64 3.43
N HIS A 20 9.92 5.41 3.89
CA HIS A 20 10.93 4.38 3.66
C HIS A 20 10.97 3.91 2.22
N TYR A 21 9.81 3.94 1.56
CA TYR A 21 9.69 3.51 0.17
C TYR A 21 8.76 4.45 -0.56
N THR A 22 8.82 4.40 -1.88
CA THR A 22 7.88 5.16 -2.70
C THR A 22 6.85 4.21 -3.27
N LEU A 23 5.77 4.77 -3.76
CA LEU A 23 4.72 3.97 -4.37
C LEU A 23 5.26 3.18 -5.56
N GLU A 24 6.22 3.75 -6.28
CA GLU A 24 6.81 3.08 -7.41
C GLU A 24 7.62 1.87 -7.01
N GLN A 25 8.08 1.83 -5.78
CA GLN A 25 8.85 0.69 -5.27
C GLN A 25 7.95 -0.44 -4.81
N VAL A 26 6.68 -0.18 -4.67
CA VAL A 26 5.73 -1.23 -4.30
C VAL A 26 5.61 -2.20 -5.47
N PRO A 27 5.84 -3.51 -5.24
CA PRO A 27 5.69 -4.48 -6.33
C PRO A 27 4.27 -4.48 -6.86
N ASN A 28 4.15 -4.51 -8.18
CA ASN A 28 2.84 -4.52 -8.80
C ASN A 28 2.33 -5.94 -8.94
N LEU A 29 2.13 -6.60 -7.81
CA LEU A 29 1.65 -7.97 -7.74
C LEU A 29 0.13 -7.92 -7.74
N SER A 30 -0.49 -8.47 -8.76
CA SER A 30 -1.92 -8.37 -8.92
C SER A 30 -2.33 -6.89 -8.82
N ASN A 31 -3.11 -6.54 -7.82
CA ASN A 31 -3.54 -5.16 -7.63
C ASN A 31 -2.90 -4.52 -6.40
N LEU A 32 -1.74 -5.03 -5.98
CA LEU A 32 -1.14 -4.57 -4.73
C LEU A 32 -0.87 -3.07 -4.74
N ARG A 33 -0.25 -2.58 -5.82
CA ARG A 33 0.09 -1.16 -5.89
C ARG A 33 -1.16 -0.29 -5.86
N GLU A 34 -2.20 -0.74 -6.55
CA GLU A 34 -3.45 0.00 -6.57
C GLU A 34 -4.08 0.05 -5.20
N VAL A 35 -4.05 -1.08 -4.48
CA VAL A 35 -4.62 -1.14 -3.14
C VAL A 35 -3.82 -0.25 -2.18
N VAL A 36 -2.50 -0.29 -2.28
CA VAL A 36 -1.65 0.55 -1.43
C VAL A 36 -1.98 2.02 -1.67
N GLN A 37 -2.11 2.41 -2.94
CA GLN A 37 -2.44 3.78 -3.28
C GLN A 37 -3.79 4.17 -2.69
N LYS A 38 -4.75 3.27 -2.75
CA LYS A 38 -6.07 3.52 -2.23
C LYS A 38 -6.03 3.74 -0.72
N ILE A 39 -5.26 2.92 -0.03
CA ILE A 39 -5.11 3.07 1.42
C ILE A 39 -4.50 4.42 1.75
N LEU A 40 -3.47 4.80 1.01
CA LEU A 40 -2.80 6.06 1.25
C LEU A 40 -3.74 7.25 1.02
N GLU A 41 -4.53 7.17 -0.04
CA GLU A 41 -5.45 8.25 -0.35
C GLU A 41 -6.58 8.33 0.66
N GLY A 42 -6.98 7.18 1.19
CA GLY A 42 -8.05 7.14 2.16
C GLY A 42 -7.61 7.40 3.58
N GLY A 43 -6.30 7.46 3.83
CA GLY A 43 -5.78 7.68 5.17
C GLY A 43 -5.96 6.49 6.08
N GLU A 44 -6.06 5.32 5.52
CA GLU A 44 -6.31 4.10 6.29
C GLU A 44 -5.08 3.41 6.79
N ALA A 45 -3.92 3.84 6.37
CA ALA A 45 -2.68 3.17 6.74
C ALA A 45 -2.30 3.54 8.15
N GLU A 46 -2.73 2.79 9.06
CA GLU A 46 -2.45 3.07 10.44
C GLU A 46 -1.53 2.09 11.05
#